data_781dd8e8be7b5995d41c1f10d8f506f1
#
_entry.id   781dd8e8be7b5995d41c1f10d8f506f1
#
_cell.length_a   1.000
_cell.length_b   1.000
_cell.length_c   1.000
_cell.angle_alpha   90.00
_cell.angle_beta   90.00
_cell.angle_gamma   90.00
#
_symmetry.space_group_name_H-M   'P 1'
#
loop_
_entity.id
_entity.type
_entity.pdbx_description
1 polymer ?
#
loop_
_entity_poly.entity_id
_entity_poly.type
_entity_poly.pdbx_seq_one_letter_code
_entity_poly.pdbx_strand_id
1 'polypeptide(L)'
;MIRLFLVDDHPVLRDGLRALFEQEPALHVVGEAESGEQLLAQLPTTPCDVVLLDLHMPGLDGLATTRRLHAEFPDVRILILSMVDHERAIGEVLAAGASGYVLKNAGHDEIVAAVRAVAASQRFLCSELGLTMLEKLLAVTPGPGPQLMSGLTAREQEILRLVADGLTTAQIAEKLFTSPRTVESHRQNIMEKTGTKNTAALVKAAVSQGWLG
;
A
#
# COMPACT_ATOMS: atom_id res chain seq x y z
N MET A 1 2.40 17.09 -22.91
CA MET A 1 1.63 15.82 -22.94
C MET A 1 2.49 14.78 -22.23
N ILE A 2 1.96 14.09 -21.20
CA ILE A 2 2.68 13.09 -20.40
C ILE A 2 2.41 11.72 -21.01
N ARG A 3 3.46 10.98 -21.35
CA ARG A 3 3.37 9.64 -21.92
C ARG A 3 3.38 8.62 -20.80
N LEU A 4 2.31 7.81 -20.71
CA LEU A 4 2.11 6.79 -19.68
C LEU A 4 2.33 5.40 -20.24
N PHE A 5 2.96 4.53 -19.46
CA PHE A 5 3.01 3.09 -19.72
C PHE A 5 2.31 2.36 -18.56
N LEU A 6 1.32 1.52 -18.87
CA LEU A 6 0.54 0.78 -17.86
C LEU A 6 1.08 -0.63 -17.71
N VAL A 7 1.32 -1.06 -16.47
CA VAL A 7 1.87 -2.40 -16.16
C VAL A 7 1.09 -3.02 -15.02
N ASP A 8 0.25 -3.99 -15.34
CA ASP A 8 -0.59 -4.73 -14.41
C ASP A 8 -0.98 -6.06 -15.06
N ASP A 9 -1.04 -7.16 -14.33
CA ASP A 9 -1.42 -8.48 -14.87
C ASP A 9 -2.95 -8.64 -15.01
N HIS A 10 -3.75 -7.68 -14.52
CA HIS A 10 -5.20 -7.68 -14.61
C HIS A 10 -5.70 -6.86 -15.81
N PRO A 11 -6.15 -7.49 -16.93
CA PRO A 11 -6.54 -6.76 -18.13
C PRO A 11 -7.71 -5.78 -17.90
N VAL A 12 -8.68 -6.15 -17.07
CA VAL A 12 -9.84 -5.28 -16.75
C VAL A 12 -9.39 -3.98 -16.08
N LEU A 13 -8.38 -4.04 -15.22
CA LEU A 13 -7.85 -2.85 -14.56
C LEU A 13 -7.08 -1.97 -15.56
N ARG A 14 -6.26 -2.56 -16.44
CA ARG A 14 -5.57 -1.80 -17.49
C ARG A 14 -6.56 -1.08 -18.41
N ASP A 15 -7.62 -1.77 -18.85
CA ASP A 15 -8.69 -1.17 -19.67
C ASP A 15 -9.38 -0.01 -18.95
N GLY A 16 -9.66 -0.17 -17.65
CA GLY A 16 -10.24 0.86 -16.81
C GLY A 16 -9.32 2.09 -16.66
N LEU A 17 -8.03 1.88 -16.41
CA LEU A 17 -7.04 2.96 -16.32
C LEU A 17 -6.85 3.67 -17.66
N ARG A 18 -6.84 2.94 -18.77
CA ARG A 18 -6.79 3.54 -20.11
C ARG A 18 -7.98 4.45 -20.35
N ALA A 19 -9.20 3.96 -20.12
CA ALA A 19 -10.42 4.75 -20.29
C ALA A 19 -10.45 5.99 -19.39
N LEU A 20 -9.89 5.87 -18.18
CA LEU A 20 -9.70 6.97 -17.24
C LEU A 20 -8.77 8.04 -17.80
N PHE A 21 -7.60 7.65 -18.32
CA PHE A 21 -6.62 8.60 -18.84
C PHE A 21 -7.00 9.18 -20.21
N GLU A 22 -7.83 8.51 -21.01
CA GLU A 22 -8.38 9.06 -22.25
C GLU A 22 -9.27 10.29 -22.04
N GLN A 23 -9.82 10.47 -20.83
CA GLN A 23 -10.58 11.66 -20.46
C GLN A 23 -9.71 12.86 -20.12
N GLU A 24 -8.39 12.65 -19.99
CA GLU A 24 -7.42 13.65 -19.58
C GLU A 24 -6.54 14.10 -20.76
N PRO A 25 -6.79 15.27 -21.39
CA PRO A 25 -6.11 15.69 -22.62
C PRO A 25 -4.57 15.81 -22.51
N ALA A 26 -4.05 15.97 -21.29
CA ALA A 26 -2.62 16.09 -21.02
C ALA A 26 -1.92 14.73 -20.84
N LEU A 27 -2.65 13.63 -20.73
CA LEU A 27 -2.14 12.28 -20.50
C LEU A 27 -2.35 11.42 -21.76
N HIS A 28 -1.38 10.56 -22.05
CA HIS A 28 -1.47 9.67 -23.20
C HIS A 28 -0.84 8.31 -22.88
N VAL A 29 -1.62 7.24 -22.93
CA VAL A 29 -1.13 5.87 -22.75
C VAL A 29 -0.44 5.44 -24.03
N VAL A 30 0.89 5.24 -23.96
CA VAL A 30 1.74 4.89 -25.11
C VAL A 30 2.02 3.39 -25.20
N GLY A 31 1.81 2.65 -24.11
CA GLY A 31 2.05 1.21 -24.07
C GLY A 31 1.45 0.54 -22.85
N GLU A 32 1.36 -0.77 -22.93
CA GLU A 32 0.86 -1.64 -21.86
C GLU A 32 1.66 -2.92 -21.78
N ALA A 33 1.79 -3.44 -20.56
CA ALA A 33 2.41 -4.74 -20.29
C ALA A 33 1.67 -5.47 -19.17
N GLU A 34 1.75 -6.79 -19.19
CA GLU A 34 1.20 -7.65 -18.15
C GLU A 34 2.25 -8.16 -17.15
N SER A 35 3.52 -7.80 -17.37
CA SER A 35 4.64 -8.18 -16.49
C SER A 35 5.80 -7.19 -16.61
N GLY A 36 6.71 -7.23 -15.62
CA GLY A 36 7.93 -6.43 -15.63
C GLY A 36 8.85 -6.76 -16.81
N GLU A 37 8.95 -8.03 -17.21
CA GLU A 37 9.76 -8.46 -18.36
C GLU A 37 9.24 -7.87 -19.67
N GLN A 38 7.92 -7.90 -19.86
CA GLN A 38 7.30 -7.35 -21.06
C GLN A 38 7.48 -5.83 -21.13
N LEU A 39 7.33 -5.11 -20.02
CA LEU A 39 7.64 -3.69 -19.94
C LEU A 39 9.07 -3.40 -20.38
N LEU A 40 10.06 -4.05 -19.76
CA LEU A 40 11.48 -3.81 -20.02
C LEU A 40 11.86 -4.12 -21.48
N ALA A 41 11.22 -5.10 -22.11
CA ALA A 41 11.41 -5.41 -23.52
C ALA A 41 10.84 -4.34 -24.46
N GLN A 42 9.75 -3.67 -24.07
CA GLN A 42 9.07 -2.67 -24.90
C GLN A 42 9.64 -1.25 -24.73
N LEU A 43 10.15 -0.87 -23.57
CA LEU A 43 10.62 0.48 -23.27
C LEU A 43 11.64 1.05 -24.28
N PRO A 44 12.61 0.28 -24.82
CA PRO A 44 13.56 0.80 -25.79
C PRO A 44 12.92 1.34 -27.08
N THR A 45 11.75 0.80 -27.45
CA THR A 45 11.00 1.21 -28.66
C THR A 45 9.78 2.05 -28.36
N THR A 46 9.35 2.10 -27.11
CA THR A 46 8.15 2.82 -26.64
C THR A 46 8.53 3.74 -25.48
N PRO A 47 9.18 4.89 -25.76
CA PRO A 47 9.61 5.79 -24.69
C PRO A 47 8.41 6.41 -23.98
N CYS A 48 8.44 6.41 -22.63
CA CYS A 48 7.43 7.01 -21.78
C CYS A 48 8.05 7.93 -20.72
N ASP A 49 7.21 8.77 -20.12
CA ASP A 49 7.62 9.68 -19.05
C ASP A 49 7.32 9.08 -17.66
N VAL A 50 6.21 8.34 -17.56
CA VAL A 50 5.76 7.70 -16.32
C VAL A 50 5.33 6.27 -16.59
N VAL A 51 5.80 5.35 -15.76
CA VAL A 51 5.31 3.96 -15.68
C VAL A 51 4.37 3.86 -14.47
N LEU A 52 3.11 3.47 -14.72
CA LEU A 52 2.18 3.00 -13.69
C LEU A 52 2.41 1.50 -13.51
N LEU A 53 2.87 1.09 -12.33
CA LEU A 53 3.37 -0.27 -12.09
C LEU A 53 2.65 -0.93 -10.92
N ASP A 54 2.04 -2.09 -11.15
CA ASP A 54 1.58 -2.95 -10.07
C ASP A 54 2.75 -3.62 -9.35
N LEU A 55 2.58 -3.84 -8.05
CA LEU A 55 3.55 -4.58 -7.23
C LEU A 55 3.46 -6.09 -7.40
N HIS A 56 2.24 -6.61 -7.55
CA HIS A 56 1.98 -8.04 -7.53
C HIS A 56 1.70 -8.57 -8.92
N MET A 57 2.74 -8.94 -9.62
CA MET A 57 2.67 -9.56 -10.95
C MET A 57 3.45 -10.88 -10.95
N PRO A 58 3.04 -11.86 -11.78
CA PRO A 58 3.82 -13.07 -11.97
C PRO A 58 5.17 -12.78 -12.65
N GLY A 59 6.16 -13.60 -12.36
CA GLY A 59 7.51 -13.44 -12.92
C GLY A 59 8.31 -12.36 -12.20
N LEU A 60 8.74 -11.34 -12.92
CA LEU A 60 9.44 -10.18 -12.34
C LEU A 60 8.43 -9.26 -11.65
N ASP A 61 8.41 -9.30 -10.30
CA ASP A 61 7.51 -8.49 -9.49
C ASP A 61 7.77 -6.99 -9.61
N GLY A 62 6.85 -6.18 -9.07
CA GLY A 62 6.94 -4.73 -9.17
C GLY A 62 8.15 -4.14 -8.45
N LEU A 63 8.63 -4.73 -7.35
CA LEU A 63 9.81 -4.25 -6.63
C LEU A 63 11.09 -4.51 -7.45
N ALA A 64 11.25 -5.71 -7.99
CA ALA A 64 12.39 -6.05 -8.85
C ALA A 64 12.36 -5.24 -10.17
N THR A 65 11.16 -5.04 -10.74
CA THR A 65 10.95 -4.19 -11.90
C THR A 65 11.35 -2.73 -11.61
N THR A 66 10.94 -2.19 -10.45
CA THR A 66 11.32 -0.83 -10.01
C THR A 66 12.84 -0.66 -9.95
N ARG A 67 13.56 -1.62 -9.36
CA ARG A 67 15.04 -1.57 -9.27
C ARG A 67 15.69 -1.55 -10.65
N ARG A 68 15.21 -2.38 -11.56
CA ARG A 68 15.72 -2.44 -12.93
C ARG A 68 15.40 -1.16 -13.71
N LEU A 69 14.18 -0.66 -13.62
CA LEU A 69 13.79 0.61 -14.26
C LEU A 69 14.66 1.75 -13.76
N HIS A 70 14.87 1.86 -12.46
CA HIS A 70 15.69 2.93 -11.88
C HIS A 70 17.15 2.88 -12.36
N ALA A 71 17.70 1.68 -12.56
CA ALA A 71 19.07 1.49 -13.02
C ALA A 71 19.23 1.65 -14.54
N GLU A 72 18.30 1.12 -15.33
CA GLU A 72 18.39 1.02 -16.79
C GLU A 72 17.74 2.23 -17.51
N PHE A 73 16.72 2.88 -16.89
CA PHE A 73 15.92 3.97 -17.45
C PHE A 73 15.73 5.11 -16.43
N PRO A 74 16.79 5.82 -16.02
CA PRO A 74 16.76 6.80 -14.92
C PRO A 74 15.84 8.01 -15.17
N ASP A 75 15.52 8.30 -16.43
CA ASP A 75 14.62 9.39 -16.80
C ASP A 75 13.14 9.03 -16.67
N VAL A 76 12.81 7.73 -16.58
CA VAL A 76 11.44 7.25 -16.42
C VAL A 76 11.01 7.36 -14.96
N ARG A 77 9.89 8.01 -14.71
CA ARG A 77 9.30 8.11 -13.37
C ARG A 77 8.43 6.89 -13.10
N ILE A 78 8.52 6.36 -11.89
CA ILE A 78 7.80 5.14 -11.49
C ILE A 78 6.75 5.50 -10.46
N LEU A 79 5.48 5.30 -10.80
CA LEU A 79 4.34 5.41 -9.89
C LEU A 79 3.79 4.02 -9.61
N ILE A 80 3.88 3.60 -8.36
CA ILE A 80 3.32 2.32 -7.93
C ILE A 80 1.80 2.47 -7.75
N LEU A 81 1.05 1.49 -8.27
CA LEU A 81 -0.39 1.35 -8.08
C LEU A 81 -0.68 -0.03 -7.51
N SER A 82 -1.07 -0.15 -6.24
CA SER A 82 -1.18 -1.44 -5.54
C SER A 82 -2.34 -1.50 -4.55
N MET A 83 -2.78 -2.71 -4.20
CA MET A 83 -3.71 -2.92 -3.07
C MET A 83 -3.00 -3.00 -1.71
N VAL A 84 -1.67 -2.95 -1.69
CA VAL A 84 -0.86 -3.05 -0.47
C VAL A 84 -0.79 -1.70 0.23
N ASP A 85 -1.13 -1.67 1.50
CA ASP A 85 -1.19 -0.46 2.34
C ASP A 85 -0.17 -0.44 3.49
N HIS A 86 0.65 -1.50 3.63
CA HIS A 86 1.58 -1.59 4.75
C HIS A 86 2.93 -0.92 4.45
N GLU A 87 3.44 -0.22 5.46
CA GLU A 87 4.59 0.69 5.42
C GLU A 87 5.88 0.05 4.88
N ARG A 88 6.11 -1.21 5.22
CA ARG A 88 7.34 -1.90 4.81
C ARG A 88 7.43 -2.02 3.29
N ALA A 89 6.36 -2.49 2.64
CA ALA A 89 6.36 -2.62 1.18
C ALA A 89 6.46 -1.25 0.49
N ILE A 90 5.76 -0.23 1.03
CA ILE A 90 5.84 1.14 0.53
C ILE A 90 7.28 1.66 0.67
N GLY A 91 7.91 1.49 1.84
CA GLY A 91 9.29 1.89 2.08
C GLY A 91 10.28 1.18 1.14
N GLU A 92 10.11 -0.12 0.91
CA GLU A 92 10.99 -0.91 0.03
C GLU A 92 10.95 -0.42 -1.43
N VAL A 93 9.77 -0.12 -1.98
CA VAL A 93 9.67 0.36 -3.38
C VAL A 93 10.11 1.81 -3.54
N LEU A 94 9.86 2.68 -2.55
CA LEU A 94 10.37 4.05 -2.56
C LEU A 94 11.91 4.08 -2.45
N ALA A 95 12.49 3.20 -1.63
CA ALA A 95 13.94 3.03 -1.55
C ALA A 95 14.54 2.42 -2.82
N ALA A 96 13.77 1.60 -3.54
CA ALA A 96 14.16 1.04 -4.84
C ALA A 96 14.13 2.04 -5.99
N GLY A 97 13.60 3.25 -5.79
CA GLY A 97 13.59 4.33 -6.77
C GLY A 97 12.20 4.72 -7.29
N ALA A 98 11.12 4.19 -6.71
CA ALA A 98 9.77 4.67 -7.05
C ALA A 98 9.61 6.15 -6.70
N SER A 99 8.99 6.91 -7.60
CA SER A 99 8.71 8.34 -7.44
C SER A 99 7.42 8.59 -6.65
N GLY A 100 6.48 7.64 -6.67
CA GLY A 100 5.23 7.76 -5.93
C GLY A 100 4.54 6.42 -5.69
N TYR A 101 3.53 6.48 -4.83
CA TYR A 101 2.72 5.33 -4.45
C TYR A 101 1.25 5.72 -4.30
N VAL A 102 0.36 4.97 -4.93
CA VAL A 102 -1.10 5.16 -4.88
C VAL A 102 -1.76 3.81 -4.66
N LEU A 103 -2.85 3.80 -3.90
CA LEU A 103 -3.66 2.60 -3.73
C LEU A 103 -4.58 2.40 -4.94
N LYS A 104 -4.83 1.15 -5.34
CA LYS A 104 -5.73 0.79 -6.46
C LYS A 104 -7.21 1.18 -6.20
N ASN A 105 -7.58 1.43 -4.94
CA ASN A 105 -8.90 1.95 -4.55
C ASN A 105 -8.96 3.49 -4.47
N ALA A 106 -7.88 4.20 -4.78
CA ALA A 106 -7.87 5.65 -4.83
C ALA A 106 -8.82 6.18 -5.92
N GLY A 107 -9.39 7.36 -5.67
CA GLY A 107 -10.27 8.01 -6.64
C GLY A 107 -9.54 8.44 -7.91
N HIS A 108 -10.30 8.61 -9.01
CA HIS A 108 -9.80 9.08 -10.31
C HIS A 108 -8.88 10.30 -10.17
N ASP A 109 -9.38 11.35 -9.51
CA ASP A 109 -8.65 12.62 -9.40
C ASP A 109 -7.31 12.46 -8.68
N GLU A 110 -7.22 11.58 -7.70
CA GLU A 110 -6.00 11.31 -6.96
C GLU A 110 -4.96 10.55 -7.81
N ILE A 111 -5.39 9.59 -8.63
CA ILE A 111 -4.52 8.87 -9.57
C ILE A 111 -3.96 9.84 -10.61
N VAL A 112 -4.80 10.70 -11.19
CA VAL A 112 -4.39 11.72 -12.18
C VAL A 112 -3.43 12.73 -11.54
N ALA A 113 -3.72 13.20 -10.32
CA ALA A 113 -2.85 14.10 -9.59
C ALA A 113 -1.48 13.46 -9.30
N ALA A 114 -1.45 12.18 -8.93
CA ALA A 114 -0.23 11.43 -8.70
C ALA A 114 0.64 11.34 -9.97
N VAL A 115 0.03 11.00 -11.11
CA VAL A 115 0.72 10.95 -12.41
C VAL A 115 1.35 12.31 -12.75
N ARG A 116 0.59 13.40 -12.60
CA ARG A 116 1.08 14.75 -12.89
C ARG A 116 2.22 15.16 -11.95
N ALA A 117 2.11 14.83 -10.66
CA ALA A 117 3.15 15.13 -9.68
C ALA A 117 4.46 14.41 -9.99
N VAL A 118 4.41 13.08 -10.25
CA VAL A 118 5.62 12.31 -10.54
C VAL A 118 6.23 12.69 -11.88
N ALA A 119 5.43 13.01 -12.89
CA ALA A 119 5.91 13.54 -14.18
C ALA A 119 6.66 14.86 -14.00
N ALA A 120 6.25 15.69 -13.05
CA ALA A 120 6.95 16.94 -12.65
C ALA A 120 8.15 16.69 -11.71
N SER A 121 8.61 15.44 -11.57
CA SER A 121 9.70 15.03 -10.68
C SER A 121 9.43 15.27 -9.19
N GLN A 122 8.17 15.39 -8.81
CA GLN A 122 7.74 15.46 -7.41
C GLN A 122 7.50 14.05 -6.87
N ARG A 123 7.71 13.86 -5.56
CA ARG A 123 7.29 12.63 -4.89
C ARG A 123 5.80 12.68 -4.56
N PHE A 124 5.13 11.54 -4.66
CA PHE A 124 3.70 11.43 -4.35
C PHE A 124 3.42 10.22 -3.46
N LEU A 125 2.63 10.44 -2.43
CA LEU A 125 2.04 9.40 -1.60
C LEU A 125 0.55 9.72 -1.47
N CYS A 126 -0.33 8.75 -1.73
CA CYS A 126 -1.77 9.02 -1.64
C CYS A 126 -2.17 9.43 -0.21
N SER A 127 -3.22 10.24 -0.13
CA SER A 127 -3.66 10.93 1.10
C SER A 127 -3.94 9.95 2.24
N GLU A 128 -4.58 8.82 1.94
CA GLU A 128 -4.91 7.78 2.93
C GLU A 128 -3.65 7.22 3.61
N LEU A 129 -2.63 6.88 2.82
CA LEU A 129 -1.36 6.37 3.35
C LEU A 129 -0.58 7.44 4.10
N GLY A 130 -0.58 8.67 3.57
CA GLY A 130 0.07 9.81 4.22
C GLY A 130 -0.49 10.08 5.61
N LEU A 131 -1.80 10.10 5.76
CA LEU A 131 -2.48 10.28 7.04
C LEU A 131 -2.20 9.13 8.00
N THR A 132 -2.31 7.88 7.53
CA THR A 132 -2.02 6.69 8.35
C THR A 132 -0.58 6.70 8.88
N MET A 133 0.40 7.05 8.03
CA MET A 133 1.80 7.15 8.44
C MET A 133 2.02 8.31 9.42
N LEU A 134 1.38 9.46 9.21
CA LEU A 134 1.45 10.59 10.12
C LEU A 134 0.86 10.26 11.49
N GLU A 135 -0.31 9.63 11.54
CA GLU A 135 -0.93 9.18 12.79
C GLU A 135 -0.01 8.26 13.58
N LYS A 136 0.66 7.32 12.91
CA LYS A 136 1.64 6.44 13.56
C LYS A 136 2.86 7.20 14.08
N LEU A 137 3.39 8.15 13.31
CA LEU A 137 4.50 9.00 13.76
C LEU A 137 4.11 9.84 14.98
N LEU A 138 2.91 10.41 14.99
CA LEU A 138 2.40 11.18 16.13
C LEU A 138 2.14 10.29 17.35
N ALA A 139 1.74 9.04 17.15
CA ALA A 139 1.60 8.07 18.25
C ALA A 139 2.95 7.65 18.86
N VAL A 140 4.06 7.83 18.13
CA VAL A 140 5.44 7.55 18.60
C VAL A 140 6.05 8.73 19.37
N THR A 141 5.45 9.95 19.34
CA THR A 141 5.93 11.07 20.16
C THR A 141 5.56 10.83 21.63
N PRO A 142 6.52 10.66 22.56
CA PRO A 142 6.20 10.40 23.97
C PRO A 142 5.69 11.67 24.63
N GLY A 143 4.36 11.84 24.68
CA GLY A 143 3.75 12.66 25.73
C GLY A 143 3.78 11.87 27.04
N PRO A 144 3.82 12.49 28.23
CA PRO A 144 3.74 11.79 29.50
C PRO A 144 2.34 11.23 29.72
N GLY A 145 2.08 10.05 29.19
CA GLY A 145 0.86 9.26 29.36
C GLY A 145 1.22 7.80 29.63
N PRO A 146 0.34 6.96 30.21
CA PRO A 146 0.67 5.67 30.74
C PRO A 146 1.34 4.78 29.69
N GLN A 147 2.37 4.07 30.11
CA GLN A 147 3.26 3.22 29.33
C GLN A 147 2.52 2.45 28.24
N LEU A 148 2.86 2.81 26.99
CA LEU A 148 2.40 2.12 25.78
C LEU A 148 2.74 0.63 25.89
N MET A 149 1.70 -0.18 25.93
CA MET A 149 1.80 -1.62 25.96
C MET A 149 2.53 -2.14 24.71
N SER A 150 3.73 -2.62 24.94
CA SER A 150 4.49 -3.58 24.14
C SER A 150 4.09 -3.72 22.65
N GLY A 151 4.40 -2.74 21.81
CA GLY A 151 4.46 -2.98 20.36
C GLY A 151 3.15 -3.10 19.59
N LEU A 152 1.98 -3.02 20.22
CA LEU A 152 0.68 -3.03 19.56
C LEU A 152 0.26 -1.61 19.15
N THR A 153 -0.22 -1.45 17.93
CA THR A 153 -0.83 -0.20 17.44
C THR A 153 -2.17 0.07 18.14
N ALA A 154 -2.66 1.31 18.14
CA ALA A 154 -3.97 1.66 18.71
C ALA A 154 -5.10 0.78 18.15
N ARG A 155 -5.08 0.49 16.84
CA ARG A 155 -6.07 -0.38 16.18
C ARG A 155 -5.96 -1.83 16.64
N GLU A 156 -4.75 -2.33 16.82
CA GLU A 156 -4.53 -3.69 17.36
C GLU A 156 -4.97 -3.80 18.80
N GLN A 157 -4.77 -2.77 19.62
CA GLN A 157 -5.28 -2.72 21.00
C GLN A 157 -6.81 -2.70 21.06
N GLU A 158 -7.46 -1.92 20.18
CA GLU A 158 -8.91 -1.89 20.07
C GLU A 158 -9.47 -3.26 19.69
N ILE A 159 -8.87 -3.91 18.69
CA ILE A 159 -9.25 -5.25 18.28
C ILE A 159 -9.00 -6.27 19.40
N LEU A 160 -7.86 -6.16 20.10
CA LEU A 160 -7.55 -7.04 21.25
C LEU A 160 -8.59 -6.92 22.36
N ARG A 161 -9.05 -5.71 22.70
CA ARG A 161 -10.14 -5.49 23.67
C ARG A 161 -11.42 -6.17 23.22
N LEU A 162 -11.83 -5.99 21.97
CA LEU A 162 -13.05 -6.61 21.44
C LEU A 162 -12.95 -8.15 21.38
N VAL A 163 -11.76 -8.69 21.09
CA VAL A 163 -11.50 -10.13 21.18
C VAL A 163 -11.60 -10.63 22.63
N ALA A 164 -11.09 -9.88 23.60
CA ALA A 164 -11.18 -10.20 25.01
C ALA A 164 -12.62 -10.10 25.54
N ASP A 165 -13.43 -9.21 24.98
CA ASP A 165 -14.88 -9.10 25.24
C ASP A 165 -15.68 -10.26 24.59
N GLY A 166 -15.02 -11.18 23.88
CA GLY A 166 -15.63 -12.36 23.30
C GLY A 166 -16.29 -12.16 21.95
N LEU A 167 -16.08 -11.03 21.26
CA LEU A 167 -16.65 -10.77 19.94
C LEU A 167 -16.00 -11.65 18.87
N THR A 168 -16.81 -12.12 17.94
CA THR A 168 -16.35 -12.84 16.75
C THR A 168 -15.70 -11.88 15.73
N THR A 169 -14.86 -12.41 14.82
CA THR A 169 -14.26 -11.64 13.75
C THR A 169 -15.30 -10.85 12.92
N ALA A 170 -16.48 -11.44 12.67
CA ALA A 170 -17.55 -10.77 11.93
C ALA A 170 -18.16 -9.61 12.73
N GLN A 171 -18.41 -9.79 14.02
CA GLN A 171 -18.94 -8.74 14.91
C GLN A 171 -17.94 -7.59 15.09
N ILE A 172 -16.65 -7.90 15.19
CA ILE A 172 -15.59 -6.89 15.25
C ILE A 172 -15.54 -6.11 13.94
N ALA A 173 -15.62 -6.78 12.79
CA ALA A 173 -15.62 -6.14 11.48
C ALA A 173 -16.80 -5.18 11.32
N GLU A 174 -18.00 -5.59 11.73
CA GLU A 174 -19.19 -4.74 11.71
C GLU A 174 -19.03 -3.53 12.62
N LYS A 175 -18.61 -3.75 13.88
CA LYS A 175 -18.43 -2.68 14.87
C LYS A 175 -17.37 -1.65 14.48
N LEU A 176 -16.34 -2.09 13.76
CA LEU A 176 -15.22 -1.26 13.35
C LEU A 176 -15.31 -0.76 11.90
N PHE A 177 -16.45 -1.00 11.23
CA PHE A 177 -16.71 -0.62 9.84
C PHE A 177 -15.62 -1.08 8.87
N THR A 178 -15.16 -2.35 9.01
CA THR A 178 -14.09 -2.93 8.21
C THR A 178 -14.46 -4.33 7.72
N SER A 179 -13.58 -4.97 6.92
CA SER A 179 -13.84 -6.34 6.46
C SER A 179 -13.42 -7.39 7.50
N PRO A 180 -14.08 -8.57 7.55
CA PRO A 180 -13.63 -9.68 8.39
C PRO A 180 -12.17 -10.11 8.11
N ARG A 181 -11.75 -10.02 6.85
CA ARG A 181 -10.37 -10.31 6.42
C ARG A 181 -9.36 -9.34 7.04
N THR A 182 -9.70 -8.05 7.10
CA THR A 182 -8.87 -7.03 7.75
C THR A 182 -8.72 -7.29 9.24
N VAL A 183 -9.81 -7.65 9.93
CA VAL A 183 -9.77 -8.04 11.35
C VAL A 183 -8.90 -9.26 11.58
N GLU A 184 -8.99 -10.27 10.71
CA GLU A 184 -8.16 -11.47 10.81
C GLU A 184 -6.67 -11.17 10.64
N SER A 185 -6.31 -10.31 9.69
CA SER A 185 -4.93 -9.83 9.51
C SER A 185 -4.40 -9.13 10.78
N HIS A 186 -5.19 -8.25 11.39
CA HIS A 186 -4.80 -7.61 12.64
C HIS A 186 -4.64 -8.62 13.78
N ARG A 187 -5.53 -9.61 13.91
CA ARG A 187 -5.40 -10.68 14.92
C ARG A 187 -4.12 -11.47 14.75
N GLN A 188 -3.75 -11.79 13.51
CA GLN A 188 -2.50 -12.47 13.21
C GLN A 188 -1.28 -11.62 13.61
N ASN A 189 -1.28 -10.34 13.24
CA ASN A 189 -0.21 -9.41 13.62
C ASN A 189 -0.09 -9.26 15.15
N ILE A 190 -1.22 -9.22 15.88
CA ILE A 190 -1.22 -9.18 17.34
C ILE A 190 -0.57 -10.45 17.90
N MET A 191 -0.95 -11.63 17.41
CA MET A 191 -0.38 -12.90 17.86
C MET A 191 1.12 -12.99 17.58
N GLU A 192 1.59 -12.54 16.43
CA GLU A 192 3.02 -12.48 16.11
C GLU A 192 3.78 -11.54 17.02
N LYS A 193 3.28 -10.32 17.24
CA LYS A 193 3.90 -9.32 18.12
C LYS A 193 3.94 -9.72 19.58
N THR A 194 2.93 -10.47 20.04
CA THR A 194 2.82 -10.94 21.42
C THR A 194 3.43 -12.33 21.65
N GLY A 195 3.87 -13.01 20.59
CA GLY A 195 4.42 -14.36 20.65
C GLY A 195 3.39 -15.43 21.05
N THR A 196 2.09 -15.15 20.90
CA THR A 196 1.00 -16.06 21.29
C THR A 196 0.56 -16.94 20.12
N LYS A 197 0.17 -18.20 20.41
CA LYS A 197 -0.13 -19.20 19.37
C LYS A 197 -1.62 -19.31 19.02
N ASN A 198 -2.49 -18.74 19.83
CA ASN A 198 -3.94 -18.77 19.63
C ASN A 198 -4.64 -17.68 20.45
N THR A 199 -5.93 -17.45 20.15
CA THR A 199 -6.76 -16.44 20.81
C THR A 199 -6.85 -16.62 22.33
N ALA A 200 -6.95 -17.84 22.83
CA ALA A 200 -7.04 -18.09 24.27
C ALA A 200 -5.74 -17.71 24.98
N ALA A 201 -4.59 -18.05 24.41
CA ALA A 201 -3.29 -17.64 24.93
C ALA A 201 -3.12 -16.11 24.87
N LEU A 202 -3.60 -15.47 23.78
CA LEU A 202 -3.58 -14.02 23.62
C LEU A 202 -4.39 -13.31 24.72
N VAL A 203 -5.64 -13.73 24.94
CA VAL A 203 -6.51 -13.14 25.98
C VAL A 203 -5.91 -13.36 27.37
N LYS A 204 -5.38 -14.56 27.66
CA LYS A 204 -4.71 -14.85 28.93
C LYS A 204 -3.49 -13.94 29.15
N ALA A 205 -2.66 -13.74 28.13
CA ALA A 205 -1.50 -12.84 28.19
C ALA A 205 -1.95 -11.39 28.41
N ALA A 206 -2.99 -10.94 27.70
CA ALA A 206 -3.55 -9.61 27.82
C ALA A 206 -4.06 -9.30 29.25
N VAL A 207 -4.72 -10.25 29.88
CA VAL A 207 -5.17 -10.12 31.28
C VAL A 207 -3.99 -10.13 32.25
N SER A 208 -3.05 -11.10 32.10
CA SER A 208 -1.93 -11.25 33.03
C SER A 208 -0.93 -10.09 32.98
N GLN A 209 -0.82 -9.41 31.85
CA GLN A 209 0.09 -8.27 31.65
C GLN A 209 -0.60 -6.91 31.75
N GLY A 210 -1.92 -6.88 32.10
CA GLY A 210 -2.66 -5.64 32.28
C GLY A 210 -2.97 -4.88 30.99
N TRP A 211 -3.02 -5.57 29.84
CA TRP A 211 -3.27 -4.93 28.53
C TRP A 211 -4.74 -4.54 28.29
N LEU A 212 -5.64 -4.94 29.15
CA LEU A 212 -7.09 -4.72 29.06
C LEU A 212 -7.62 -3.71 30.10
N GLY A 213 -6.73 -2.96 30.74
CA GLY A 213 -7.07 -1.97 31.78
C GLY A 213 -7.69 -0.70 31.27
#